data_1f38009d7e3c88b126aa02507957e505
#
_entry.id   1f38009d7e3c88b126aa02507957e505
#
_cell.length_a   1.000
_cell.length_b   1.000
_cell.length_c   1.000
_cell.angle_alpha   90.00
_cell.angle_beta   90.00
_cell.angle_gamma   90.00
#
_symmetry.space_group_name_H-M   'P 1'
#
loop_
_entity.id
_entity.type
_entity.pdbx_description
1 polymer ?
#
loop_
_entity_poly.entity_id
_entity_poly.type
_entity_poly.pdbx_seq_one_letter_code
_entity_poly.pdbx_strand_id
1 'polypeptide(L)'
;PTLTPSLTPTITLTPTITLTPTLTLTPTLTSTPSVTGTPFIPEQIATAFESIVTPKSDFAFSLIQFSREIDENLQAIEPAIEFENPIKTIYGTYSYNMMDPGVQWTEIWVRDGEIVHYNTGTWQGGSGGYGAALLELPPDEWLPGNYQLQFFIGEKWITSGHFRVLGNPPTSTPTITLTPSRTPTFTPSP
;
A
#
# COMPACT_ATOMS: atom_id res chain seq x y z
N PRO A 1 -11.21 -95.47 15.22
CA PRO A 1 -11.28 -94.42 14.21
C PRO A 1 -11.02 -93.06 14.84
N THR A 2 -9.90 -92.47 14.50
CA THR A 2 -9.51 -91.17 15.01
C THR A 2 -9.96 -90.11 14.00
N LEU A 3 -10.83 -89.20 14.38
CA LEU A 3 -11.29 -88.13 13.54
C LEU A 3 -10.21 -87.01 13.54
N THR A 4 -9.65 -86.75 12.37
CA THR A 4 -8.71 -85.61 12.16
C THR A 4 -9.51 -84.36 11.93
N PRO A 5 -9.28 -83.25 12.69
CA PRO A 5 -9.97 -81.98 12.40
C PRO A 5 -9.44 -81.37 11.09
N SER A 6 -10.34 -81.07 10.17
CA SER A 6 -10.06 -80.29 8.94
C SER A 6 -10.07 -78.82 9.25
N LEU A 7 -8.95 -78.16 8.95
CA LEU A 7 -8.88 -76.68 9.05
C LEU A 7 -9.51 -76.05 7.79
N THR A 8 -10.65 -75.38 7.95
CA THR A 8 -11.27 -74.62 6.89
C THR A 8 -10.63 -73.19 6.84
N PRO A 9 -10.04 -72.80 5.72
CA PRO A 9 -9.46 -71.45 5.62
C PRO A 9 -10.58 -70.35 5.66
N THR A 10 -10.54 -69.51 6.65
CA THR A 10 -11.43 -68.31 6.73
C THR A 10 -10.82 -67.21 5.90
N ILE A 11 -11.51 -66.75 4.85
CA ILE A 11 -11.13 -65.58 4.05
C ILE A 11 -11.53 -64.32 4.81
N THR A 12 -10.56 -63.61 5.38
CA THR A 12 -10.79 -62.30 5.98
C THR A 12 -10.68 -61.23 4.89
N LEU A 13 -11.80 -60.57 4.56
CA LEU A 13 -11.80 -59.44 3.65
C LEU A 13 -11.25 -58.22 4.37
N THR A 14 -10.04 -57.80 3.99
CA THR A 14 -9.45 -56.54 4.49
C THR A 14 -10.05 -55.39 3.70
N PRO A 15 -10.69 -54.40 4.32
CA PRO A 15 -11.19 -53.23 3.58
C PRO A 15 -10.01 -52.42 3.03
N THR A 16 -9.92 -52.29 1.71
CA THR A 16 -8.96 -51.43 1.04
C THR A 16 -9.54 -50.03 0.98
N ILE A 17 -8.93 -49.06 1.66
CA ILE A 17 -9.29 -47.64 1.54
C ILE A 17 -8.70 -47.14 0.21
N THR A 18 -9.56 -46.96 -0.79
CA THR A 18 -9.18 -46.31 -2.04
C THR A 18 -9.33 -44.80 -1.86
N LEU A 19 -8.21 -44.08 -1.79
CA LEU A 19 -8.22 -42.62 -1.80
C LEU A 19 -8.60 -42.15 -3.20
N THR A 20 -9.81 -41.69 -3.38
CA THR A 20 -10.25 -41.06 -4.60
C THR A 20 -9.71 -39.61 -4.61
N PRO A 21 -8.87 -39.21 -5.59
CA PRO A 21 -8.41 -37.84 -5.67
C PRO A 21 -9.62 -36.90 -5.92
N THR A 22 -9.94 -36.09 -4.92
CA THR A 22 -10.92 -35.01 -5.08
C THR A 22 -10.25 -33.89 -5.85
N LEU A 23 -10.70 -33.61 -7.07
CA LEU A 23 -10.30 -32.42 -7.81
C LEU A 23 -10.87 -31.18 -7.11
N THR A 24 -10.05 -30.54 -6.31
CA THR A 24 -10.37 -29.22 -5.77
C THR A 24 -10.22 -28.22 -6.90
N LEU A 25 -11.34 -27.70 -7.41
CA LEU A 25 -11.32 -26.59 -8.35
C LEU A 25 -10.79 -25.37 -7.58
N THR A 26 -9.54 -25.03 -7.80
CA THR A 26 -8.97 -23.77 -7.31
C THR A 26 -9.71 -22.64 -8.06
N PRO A 27 -10.40 -21.71 -7.37
CA PRO A 27 -11.03 -20.59 -8.05
C PRO A 27 -9.93 -19.77 -8.74
N THR A 28 -9.94 -19.77 -10.06
CA THR A 28 -9.12 -18.85 -10.84
C THR A 28 -9.68 -17.46 -10.61
N LEU A 29 -8.93 -16.59 -9.94
CA LEU A 29 -9.27 -15.18 -9.82
C LEU A 29 -9.19 -14.58 -11.23
N THR A 30 -10.32 -14.53 -11.91
CA THR A 30 -10.46 -13.74 -13.12
C THR A 30 -10.40 -12.28 -12.69
N SER A 31 -9.31 -11.59 -13.02
CA SER A 31 -9.21 -10.16 -12.82
C SER A 31 -10.31 -9.50 -13.66
N THR A 32 -11.34 -9.02 -12.98
CA THR A 32 -12.35 -8.16 -13.62
C THR A 32 -11.60 -6.93 -14.13
N PRO A 33 -11.72 -6.56 -15.43
CA PRO A 33 -11.11 -5.35 -15.92
C PRO A 33 -11.67 -4.18 -15.10
N SER A 34 -10.82 -3.57 -14.28
CA SER A 34 -11.16 -2.33 -13.58
C SER A 34 -11.32 -1.26 -14.65
N VAL A 35 -12.52 -0.76 -14.83
CA VAL A 35 -12.74 0.45 -15.62
C VAL A 35 -12.11 1.57 -14.79
N THR A 36 -10.88 1.91 -15.11
CA THR A 36 -10.18 3.03 -14.49
C THR A 36 -10.84 4.31 -15.00
N GLY A 37 -11.80 4.82 -14.25
CA GLY A 37 -12.33 6.17 -14.50
C GLY A 37 -11.20 7.19 -14.46
N THR A 38 -11.35 8.30 -15.21
CA THR A 38 -10.41 9.42 -15.11
C THR A 38 -10.35 9.87 -13.65
N PRO A 39 -9.16 9.98 -13.04
CA PRO A 39 -9.03 10.48 -11.69
C PRO A 39 -9.68 11.87 -11.55
N PHE A 40 -10.30 12.11 -10.41
CA PHE A 40 -10.94 13.40 -10.07
C PHE A 40 -10.61 13.76 -8.62
N ILE A 41 -10.69 15.05 -8.32
CA ILE A 41 -10.49 15.55 -6.97
C ILE A 41 -11.80 15.46 -6.21
N PRO A 42 -11.86 14.75 -5.07
CA PRO A 42 -13.02 14.75 -4.19
C PRO A 42 -13.34 16.17 -3.69
N GLU A 43 -14.62 16.48 -3.54
CA GLU A 43 -15.11 17.80 -3.12
C GLU A 43 -14.47 18.29 -1.81
N GLN A 44 -14.23 17.36 -0.86
CA GLN A 44 -13.59 17.67 0.42
C GLN A 44 -12.16 18.21 0.25
N ILE A 45 -11.43 17.76 -0.77
CA ILE A 45 -10.09 18.26 -1.09
C ILE A 45 -10.19 19.57 -1.87
N ALA A 46 -11.13 19.66 -2.82
CA ALA A 46 -11.34 20.87 -3.61
C ALA A 46 -11.73 22.10 -2.75
N THR A 47 -12.44 21.89 -1.64
CA THR A 47 -12.78 22.98 -0.70
C THR A 47 -11.57 23.57 0.02
N ALA A 48 -10.43 22.88 0.04
CA ALA A 48 -9.17 23.35 0.62
C ALA A 48 -8.31 24.17 -0.37
N PHE A 49 -8.80 24.43 -1.57
CA PHE A 49 -8.07 25.22 -2.56
C PHE A 49 -7.98 26.68 -2.16
N GLU A 50 -6.76 27.22 -2.22
CA GLU A 50 -6.46 28.60 -1.85
C GLU A 50 -6.04 29.48 -3.04
N SER A 51 -5.63 28.84 -4.16
CA SER A 51 -5.12 29.56 -5.31
C SER A 51 -6.23 30.23 -6.10
N ILE A 52 -5.94 31.46 -6.51
CA ILE A 52 -6.74 32.24 -7.50
C ILE A 52 -6.05 32.30 -8.87
N VAL A 53 -4.87 31.65 -9.00
CA VAL A 53 -4.09 31.65 -10.24
C VAL A 53 -4.64 30.60 -11.18
N THR A 54 -5.05 31.02 -12.37
CA THR A 54 -5.49 30.11 -13.42
C THR A 54 -4.27 29.41 -14.04
N PRO A 55 -4.18 28.08 -14.04
CA PRO A 55 -3.07 27.36 -14.66
C PRO A 55 -3.03 27.60 -16.17
N LYS A 56 -1.84 27.74 -16.75
CA LYS A 56 -1.65 27.64 -18.20
C LYS A 56 -1.92 26.21 -18.68
N SER A 57 -1.99 26.02 -19.98
CA SER A 57 -2.28 24.71 -20.57
C SER A 57 -1.04 23.96 -21.04
N ASP A 58 0.13 24.59 -21.05
CA ASP A 58 1.38 24.12 -21.64
C ASP A 58 2.37 23.49 -20.64
N PHE A 59 2.00 23.41 -19.36
CA PHE A 59 2.82 22.71 -18.38
C PHE A 59 2.93 21.19 -18.69
N ALA A 60 4.07 20.60 -18.36
CA ALA A 60 4.35 19.20 -18.61
C ALA A 60 4.92 18.53 -17.35
N PHE A 61 4.51 17.28 -17.14
CA PHE A 61 5.05 16.39 -16.11
C PHE A 61 5.54 15.10 -16.76
N SER A 62 6.64 14.56 -16.23
CA SER A 62 7.10 13.23 -16.63
C SER A 62 6.21 12.12 -16.04
N LEU A 63 6.48 10.89 -16.44
CA LEU A 63 6.01 9.72 -15.72
C LEU A 63 6.62 9.73 -14.29
N ILE A 64 5.84 9.22 -13.35
CA ILE A 64 6.25 9.11 -11.94
C ILE A 64 7.09 7.84 -11.76
N GLN A 65 8.24 7.97 -11.10
CA GLN A 65 9.08 6.86 -10.69
C GLN A 65 9.00 6.72 -9.18
N PHE A 66 8.91 5.48 -8.68
CA PHE A 66 8.82 5.21 -7.24
C PHE A 66 10.10 4.60 -6.73
N SER A 67 10.52 5.02 -5.52
CA SER A 67 11.70 4.49 -4.84
C SER A 67 11.56 4.63 -3.32
N ARG A 68 12.41 3.91 -2.58
CA ARG A 68 12.53 4.08 -1.12
C ARG A 68 13.41 5.26 -0.73
N GLU A 69 14.26 5.70 -1.63
CA GLU A 69 15.26 6.74 -1.42
C GLU A 69 15.36 7.63 -2.67
N ILE A 70 15.76 8.87 -2.46
CA ILE A 70 16.01 9.85 -3.52
C ILE A 70 17.41 10.47 -3.35
N ASP A 71 18.00 10.92 -4.43
CA ASP A 71 19.24 11.66 -4.41
C ASP A 71 19.06 13.16 -4.10
N GLU A 72 20.16 13.90 -4.06
CA GLU A 72 20.18 15.35 -3.81
C GLU A 72 19.41 16.16 -4.87
N ASN A 73 19.17 15.59 -6.04
CA ASN A 73 18.43 16.19 -7.15
C ASN A 73 16.97 15.73 -7.21
N LEU A 74 16.45 15.11 -6.16
CA LEU A 74 15.10 14.54 -6.06
C LEU A 74 14.82 13.45 -7.09
N GLN A 75 15.86 12.71 -7.54
CA GLN A 75 15.68 11.59 -8.45
C GLN A 75 15.63 10.27 -7.70
N ALA A 76 14.84 9.33 -8.21
CA ALA A 76 14.67 8.02 -7.61
C ALA A 76 15.99 7.23 -7.61
N ILE A 77 16.37 6.70 -6.44
CA ILE A 77 17.44 5.71 -6.31
C ILE A 77 16.78 4.32 -6.37
N GLU A 78 17.26 3.47 -7.29
CA GLU A 78 16.72 2.12 -7.52
C GLU A 78 15.18 2.12 -7.70
N PRO A 79 14.65 2.79 -8.73
CA PRO A 79 13.21 2.85 -8.95
C PRO A 79 12.62 1.46 -9.16
N ALA A 80 11.45 1.24 -8.55
CA ALA A 80 10.72 -0.03 -8.62
C ALA A 80 9.21 0.21 -8.73
N ILE A 81 8.49 -0.83 -9.12
CA ILE A 81 7.02 -0.86 -9.15
C ILE A 81 6.43 -1.85 -8.15
N GLU A 82 7.27 -2.57 -7.43
CA GLU A 82 6.88 -3.46 -6.35
C GLU A 82 7.79 -3.24 -5.14
N PHE A 83 7.19 -3.16 -3.97
CA PHE A 83 7.89 -2.94 -2.70
C PHE A 83 7.40 -3.94 -1.66
N GLU A 84 8.32 -4.65 -1.03
CA GLU A 84 8.00 -5.60 0.02
C GLU A 84 8.09 -4.95 1.40
N ASN A 85 7.12 -5.26 2.27
CA ASN A 85 7.18 -4.85 3.67
C ASN A 85 8.39 -5.46 4.40
N PRO A 86 9.00 -4.75 5.39
CA PRO A 86 8.55 -3.48 5.94
C PRO A 86 8.91 -2.25 5.08
N ILE A 87 7.97 -1.32 4.98
CA ILE A 87 8.15 -0.03 4.32
C ILE A 87 8.06 1.07 5.38
N LYS A 88 8.88 2.10 5.23
CA LYS A 88 8.81 3.32 6.03
C LYS A 88 8.27 4.47 5.20
N THR A 89 8.88 4.68 4.04
CA THR A 89 8.57 5.78 3.14
C THR A 89 8.65 5.30 1.69
N ILE A 90 7.83 5.89 0.83
CA ILE A 90 7.95 5.78 -0.63
C ILE A 90 7.92 7.18 -1.21
N TYR A 91 8.84 7.44 -2.11
CA TYR A 91 8.90 8.66 -2.91
C TYR A 91 8.33 8.41 -4.30
N GLY A 92 7.51 9.34 -4.79
CA GLY A 92 7.10 9.42 -6.18
C GLY A 92 7.81 10.60 -6.84
N THR A 93 8.86 10.34 -7.62
CA THR A 93 9.68 11.38 -8.25
C THR A 93 9.23 11.69 -9.67
N TYR A 94 9.32 12.93 -10.06
CA TYR A 94 8.91 13.42 -11.37
C TYR A 94 9.72 14.64 -11.79
N SER A 95 9.75 14.93 -13.09
CA SER A 95 10.18 16.22 -13.59
C SER A 95 8.97 17.03 -14.05
N TYR A 96 9.10 18.35 -14.00
CA TYR A 96 8.06 19.27 -14.44
C TYR A 96 8.66 20.43 -15.23
N ASN A 97 7.86 21.04 -16.09
CA ASN A 97 8.23 22.17 -16.89
C ASN A 97 7.04 23.09 -17.14
N MET A 98 7.32 24.39 -17.36
CA MET A 98 6.31 25.45 -17.64
C MET A 98 5.26 25.63 -16.55
N MET A 99 5.63 25.33 -15.29
CA MET A 99 4.75 25.60 -14.14
C MET A 99 4.79 27.07 -13.77
N ASP A 100 3.61 27.62 -13.44
CA ASP A 100 3.49 28.97 -12.89
C ASP A 100 3.48 28.94 -11.36
N PRO A 101 4.25 29.84 -10.70
CA PRO A 101 4.15 30.01 -9.25
C PRO A 101 2.72 30.37 -8.82
N GLY A 102 2.29 29.82 -7.70
CA GLY A 102 0.99 30.12 -7.10
C GLY A 102 -0.20 29.36 -7.67
N VAL A 103 -0.06 28.55 -8.74
CA VAL A 103 -1.16 27.68 -9.19
C VAL A 103 -1.49 26.63 -8.13
N GLN A 104 -2.75 26.25 -8.02
CA GLN A 104 -3.15 25.15 -7.14
C GLN A 104 -2.59 23.83 -7.68
N TRP A 105 -1.92 23.06 -6.84
CA TRP A 105 -1.53 21.71 -7.12
C TRP A 105 -2.06 20.78 -6.05
N THR A 106 -2.25 19.51 -6.40
CA THR A 106 -2.72 18.50 -5.48
C THR A 106 -2.11 17.15 -5.83
N GLU A 107 -1.60 16.43 -4.85
CA GLU A 107 -1.25 15.04 -4.93
C GLU A 107 -2.19 14.20 -4.07
N ILE A 108 -2.64 13.07 -4.63
CA ILE A 108 -3.52 12.13 -3.93
C ILE A 108 -2.90 10.74 -4.03
N TRP A 109 -2.69 10.11 -2.88
CA TRP A 109 -2.25 8.74 -2.79
C TRP A 109 -3.44 7.85 -2.50
N VAL A 110 -3.62 6.83 -3.34
CA VAL A 110 -4.75 5.91 -3.30
C VAL A 110 -4.22 4.49 -3.15
N ARG A 111 -4.86 3.68 -2.31
CA ARG A 111 -4.64 2.23 -2.23
C ARG A 111 -5.95 1.52 -2.56
N ASP A 112 -5.95 0.67 -3.58
CA ASP A 112 -7.12 -0.12 -4.03
C ASP A 112 -8.42 0.70 -4.16
N GLY A 113 -8.31 1.99 -4.53
CA GLY A 113 -9.43 2.93 -4.70
C GLY A 113 -9.75 3.81 -3.49
N GLU A 114 -9.10 3.59 -2.35
CA GLU A 114 -9.26 4.39 -1.14
C GLU A 114 -8.12 5.40 -0.98
N ILE A 115 -8.43 6.65 -0.63
CA ILE A 115 -7.42 7.69 -0.37
C ILE A 115 -6.74 7.38 0.96
N VAL A 116 -5.41 7.22 0.91
CA VAL A 116 -4.59 6.99 2.11
C VAL A 116 -3.84 8.24 2.54
N HIS A 117 -3.56 9.16 1.61
CA HIS A 117 -2.91 10.44 1.89
C HIS A 117 -3.22 11.44 0.78
N TYR A 118 -3.22 12.72 1.08
CA TYR A 118 -3.21 13.78 0.08
C TYR A 118 -2.46 15.01 0.60
N ASN A 119 -1.97 15.80 -0.32
CA ASN A 119 -1.40 17.10 -0.04
C ASN A 119 -1.87 18.09 -1.13
N THR A 120 -2.20 19.32 -0.74
CA THR A 120 -2.69 20.35 -1.66
C THR A 120 -2.18 21.71 -1.22
N GLY A 121 -1.93 22.58 -2.17
CA GLY A 121 -1.44 23.93 -1.88
C GLY A 121 -1.11 24.73 -3.12
N THR A 122 -0.46 25.87 -2.93
CA THR A 122 0.02 26.71 -4.01
C THR A 122 1.43 26.31 -4.43
N TRP A 123 1.66 26.21 -5.74
CA TRP A 123 2.95 25.80 -6.30
C TRP A 123 4.05 26.80 -5.99
N GLN A 124 5.14 26.32 -5.38
CA GLN A 124 6.34 27.10 -5.03
C GLN A 124 7.62 26.57 -5.69
N GLY A 125 7.52 25.51 -6.50
CA GLY A 125 8.66 24.79 -7.06
C GLY A 125 9.37 25.47 -8.25
N GLY A 126 8.97 26.68 -8.62
CA GLY A 126 9.51 27.36 -9.81
C GLY A 126 8.87 26.85 -11.12
N SER A 127 9.43 27.26 -12.27
CA SER A 127 8.84 26.96 -13.59
C SER A 127 9.25 25.63 -14.17
N GLY A 128 10.31 25.00 -13.69
CA GLY A 128 10.78 23.70 -14.16
C GLY A 128 11.81 23.10 -13.22
N GLY A 129 11.93 21.78 -13.26
CA GLY A 129 12.88 21.04 -12.41
C GLY A 129 12.43 19.62 -12.10
N TYR A 130 12.91 19.12 -10.98
CA TYR A 130 12.51 17.83 -10.41
C TYR A 130 11.74 18.04 -9.12
N GLY A 131 10.83 17.12 -8.83
CA GLY A 131 10.04 17.10 -7.62
C GLY A 131 9.87 15.69 -7.10
N ALA A 132 9.55 15.58 -5.81
CA ALA A 132 9.25 14.33 -5.16
C ALA A 132 8.03 14.50 -4.25
N ALA A 133 7.04 13.64 -4.45
CA ALA A 133 5.95 13.43 -3.53
C ALA A 133 6.35 12.38 -2.52
N LEU A 134 6.02 12.57 -1.25
CA LEU A 134 6.38 11.65 -0.17
C LEU A 134 5.12 11.00 0.40
N LEU A 135 5.11 9.67 0.44
CA LEU A 135 4.17 8.92 1.26
C LEU A 135 4.91 8.35 2.47
N GLU A 136 4.53 8.81 3.65
CA GLU A 136 4.98 8.28 4.93
C GLU A 136 3.76 7.85 5.73
N LEU A 137 3.70 6.56 6.05
CA LEU A 137 2.64 5.97 6.86
C LEU A 137 3.26 5.28 8.08
N PRO A 138 2.49 5.13 9.17
CA PRO A 138 2.85 4.23 10.25
C PRO A 138 3.20 2.83 9.71
N PRO A 139 4.20 2.14 10.26
CA PRO A 139 4.65 0.85 9.72
C PRO A 139 3.56 -0.22 9.58
N ASP A 140 2.55 -0.19 10.45
CA ASP A 140 1.40 -1.10 10.47
C ASP A 140 0.28 -0.71 9.48
N GLU A 141 0.33 0.49 8.90
CA GLU A 141 -0.61 0.98 7.89
C GLU A 141 -0.16 0.71 6.45
N TRP A 142 1.08 0.24 6.24
CA TRP A 142 1.56 -0.19 4.92
C TRP A 142 0.94 -1.53 4.51
N LEU A 143 -0.38 -1.53 4.30
CA LEU A 143 -1.10 -2.73 3.90
C LEU A 143 -0.75 -3.14 2.47
N PRO A 144 -0.69 -4.45 2.18
CA PRO A 144 -0.48 -4.92 0.80
C PRO A 144 -1.63 -4.48 -0.10
N GLY A 145 -1.33 -4.15 -1.36
CA GLY A 145 -2.32 -3.66 -2.31
C GLY A 145 -1.69 -2.89 -3.46
N ASN A 146 -2.53 -2.34 -4.33
CA ASN A 146 -2.12 -1.51 -5.46
C ASN A 146 -2.23 -0.05 -5.05
N TYR A 147 -1.09 0.63 -5.05
CA TYR A 147 -1.00 2.04 -4.73
C TYR A 147 -0.91 2.86 -6.02
N GLN A 148 -1.51 4.04 -5.98
CA GLN A 148 -1.47 5.01 -7.06
C GLN A 148 -1.20 6.39 -6.50
N LEU A 149 -0.28 7.12 -7.10
CA LEU A 149 -0.10 8.55 -6.90
C LEU A 149 -0.73 9.29 -8.09
N GLN A 150 -1.60 10.23 -7.81
CA GLN A 150 -2.30 11.06 -8.78
C GLN A 150 -1.90 12.52 -8.57
N PHE A 151 -1.54 13.22 -9.67
CA PHE A 151 -1.23 14.66 -9.66
C PHE A 151 -2.29 15.45 -10.40
N PHE A 152 -2.64 16.58 -9.80
CA PHE A 152 -3.59 17.56 -10.34
C PHE A 152 -3.01 18.96 -10.31
N ILE A 153 -3.36 19.76 -11.32
CA ILE A 153 -3.15 21.22 -11.34
C ILE A 153 -4.52 21.90 -11.48
N GLY A 154 -4.89 22.68 -10.46
CA GLY A 154 -6.29 23.00 -10.25
C GLY A 154 -7.09 21.72 -10.07
N GLU A 155 -8.21 21.58 -10.75
CA GLU A 155 -9.03 20.36 -10.76
C GLU A 155 -8.62 19.37 -11.87
N LYS A 156 -7.69 19.76 -12.75
CA LYS A 156 -7.30 18.94 -13.90
C LYS A 156 -6.30 17.86 -13.50
N TRP A 157 -6.66 16.61 -13.75
CA TRP A 157 -5.72 15.49 -13.66
C TRP A 157 -4.60 15.64 -14.70
N ILE A 158 -3.35 15.39 -14.28
CA ILE A 158 -2.15 15.59 -15.10
C ILE A 158 -1.46 14.27 -15.39
N THR A 159 -1.11 13.54 -14.34
CA THR A 159 -0.37 12.28 -14.45
C THR A 159 -0.68 11.40 -13.25
N SER A 160 -0.43 10.11 -13.40
CA SER A 160 -0.42 9.18 -12.27
C SER A 160 0.65 8.11 -12.45
N GLY A 161 1.13 7.59 -11.35
CA GLY A 161 2.00 6.43 -11.29
C GLY A 161 1.41 5.36 -10.39
N HIS A 162 1.85 4.12 -10.58
CA HIS A 162 1.37 2.96 -9.83
C HIS A 162 2.53 2.15 -9.29
N PHE A 163 2.36 1.61 -8.10
CA PHE A 163 3.23 0.59 -7.53
C PHE A 163 2.42 -0.39 -6.68
N ARG A 164 3.03 -1.48 -6.31
CA ARG A 164 2.40 -2.52 -5.50
C ARG A 164 3.18 -2.74 -4.20
N VAL A 165 2.46 -2.86 -3.11
CA VAL A 165 3.02 -3.27 -1.81
C VAL A 165 2.73 -4.75 -1.61
N LEU A 166 3.76 -5.50 -1.24
CA LEU A 166 3.74 -6.93 -0.98
C LEU A 166 4.06 -7.22 0.49
N GLY A 167 3.65 -8.40 0.95
CA GLY A 167 3.90 -8.83 2.33
C GLY A 167 3.05 -8.10 3.36
N ASN A 168 2.94 -8.69 4.54
CA ASN A 168 2.18 -8.08 5.65
C ASN A 168 3.03 -7.00 6.35
N PRO A 169 2.40 -5.93 6.84
CA PRO A 169 3.08 -4.95 7.66
C PRO A 169 3.54 -5.56 8.98
N PRO A 170 4.58 -5.00 9.63
CA PRO A 170 5.01 -5.44 10.94
C PRO A 170 3.88 -5.24 11.96
N THR A 171 3.60 -6.28 12.75
CA THR A 171 2.64 -6.17 13.85
C THR A 171 3.29 -5.41 15.00
N SER A 172 2.61 -4.40 15.52
CA SER A 172 3.07 -3.69 16.72
C SER A 172 3.14 -4.67 17.89
N THR A 173 4.34 -4.91 18.43
CA THR A 173 4.52 -5.70 19.64
C THR A 173 4.09 -4.84 20.83
N PRO A 174 3.13 -5.29 21.66
CA PRO A 174 2.73 -4.50 22.83
C PRO A 174 3.94 -4.31 23.77
N THR A 175 4.32 -3.06 23.98
CA THR A 175 5.35 -2.72 24.97
C THR A 175 4.76 -2.96 26.35
N ILE A 176 5.34 -3.91 27.11
CA ILE A 176 4.98 -4.11 28.52
C ILE A 176 5.45 -2.87 29.30
N THR A 177 4.53 -1.96 29.56
CA THR A 177 4.78 -0.86 30.48
C THR A 177 4.77 -1.43 31.89
N LEU A 178 5.95 -1.50 32.54
CA LEU A 178 6.06 -1.87 33.95
C LEU A 178 5.34 -0.80 34.77
N THR A 179 4.17 -1.13 35.26
CA THR A 179 3.48 -0.28 36.25
C THR A 179 4.31 -0.27 37.52
N PRO A 180 4.77 0.91 38.03
CA PRO A 180 5.54 0.95 39.26
C PRO A 180 4.70 0.37 40.40
N SER A 181 5.20 -0.71 40.99
CA SER A 181 4.63 -1.30 42.21
C SER A 181 4.79 -0.30 43.36
N ARG A 182 3.69 0.04 44.02
CA ARG A 182 3.76 0.87 45.23
C ARG A 182 4.48 0.09 46.33
N THR A 183 5.64 0.56 46.71
CA THR A 183 6.34 0.07 47.92
C THR A 183 5.48 0.42 49.14
N PRO A 184 5.08 -0.55 50.01
CA PRO A 184 4.36 -0.23 51.20
C PRO A 184 5.26 0.57 52.14
N THR A 185 4.86 1.80 52.50
CA THR A 185 5.51 2.62 53.51
C THR A 185 5.03 2.11 54.87
N PHE A 186 5.96 1.54 55.67
CA PHE A 186 5.69 1.24 57.08
C PHE A 186 5.69 2.54 57.86
N THR A 187 4.57 2.90 58.44
CA THR A 187 4.50 3.98 59.43
C THR A 187 4.81 3.36 60.79
N PRO A 188 5.89 3.77 61.51
CA PRO A 188 6.12 3.29 62.88
C PRO A 188 4.99 3.80 63.76
N SER A 189 4.41 2.90 64.57
CA SER A 189 3.44 3.23 65.60
C SER A 189 4.18 3.83 66.83
N PRO A 190 3.57 4.84 67.51
CA PRO A 190 4.17 5.48 68.70
C PRO A 190 4.33 4.56 69.89
#